data_94576a452ba4d2b765df676f0d9529d8
#
_entry.id   94576a452ba4d2b765df676f0d9529d8
#
_cell.length_a   1.000
_cell.length_b   1.000
_cell.length_c   1.000
_cell.angle_alpha   90.00
_cell.angle_beta   90.00
_cell.angle_gamma   90.00
#
_symmetry.space_group_name_H-M   'P 1'
#
loop_
_entity.id
_entity.type
_entity.pdbx_description
1 polymer ?
#
loop_
_entity_poly.entity_id
_entity_poly.type
_entity_poly.pdbx_seq_one_letter_code
_entity_poly.pdbx_strand_id
1 'polypeptide(L)'
;MEFPVISADKTHHVFEGTPIYDARFKNVREFHFPGLAAVSDDTGAYHIDFFGRPLYAERYEEVGDFFDSTAWVKTADGYFYIDENGGRINSEIYTRVTDFSNKIAAVYHSFCGATHITTAGEMLYNDWYYDVRPFDEGKALVRDDDGWFFINMGGERLESAKARGDSIPYGTVRIAPRKNKIAELLSGQMYDAAVILVRHAEREPFFRGEPGVGKLVTVRGEKTAAAFGSILPKISAAYASPMPRCMRTAELIAGFMPEADSMLGEPSAFIFDNAKSQEFYQNNSTAKAVRSYIKGAKLPGHYPIEEGAGRLLSHLKSLCKEGVTLCVSHDLFTASFIGFVTGYSFEADWVDFMDGCILLRKGDVWRLVWREGEFILP
;
A
#
# COMPACT_ATOMS: atom_id res chain seq x y z
N MET A 1 33.82 -1.03 24.01
CA MET A 1 33.43 -2.43 24.33
C MET A 1 33.46 -3.13 22.99
N GLU A 2 34.29 -4.18 22.87
CA GLU A 2 34.27 -4.96 21.62
C GLU A 2 33.11 -5.96 21.71
N PHE A 3 32.31 -6.03 20.66
CA PHE A 3 31.21 -6.98 20.54
C PHE A 3 31.74 -8.31 19.97
N PRO A 4 31.10 -9.44 20.31
CA PRO A 4 31.32 -10.70 19.62
C PRO A 4 31.04 -10.58 18.15
N VAL A 5 31.83 -11.29 17.33
CA VAL A 5 31.66 -11.28 15.86
C VAL A 5 30.93 -12.54 15.39
N ILE A 6 30.34 -12.50 14.20
CA ILE A 6 29.68 -13.66 13.60
C ILE A 6 30.72 -14.73 13.27
N SER A 7 30.44 -15.97 13.59
CA SER A 7 31.29 -17.14 13.26
C SER A 7 31.46 -17.33 11.74
N ALA A 8 32.49 -17.99 11.31
CA ALA A 8 32.79 -18.25 9.91
C ALA A 8 31.66 -19.02 9.18
N ASP A 9 30.97 -19.91 9.88
CA ASP A 9 29.81 -20.67 9.37
C ASP A 9 28.48 -19.91 9.49
N LYS A 10 28.49 -18.67 10.01
CA LYS A 10 27.35 -17.76 10.16
C LYS A 10 26.18 -18.32 10.99
N THR A 11 26.47 -19.25 11.92
CA THR A 11 25.42 -19.88 12.73
C THR A 11 25.40 -19.43 14.19
N HIS A 12 26.43 -18.72 14.64
CA HIS A 12 26.55 -18.27 16.02
C HIS A 12 27.54 -17.08 16.12
N HIS A 13 27.78 -16.63 17.34
CA HIS A 13 28.78 -15.58 17.61
C HIS A 13 29.99 -16.14 18.36
N VAL A 14 31.14 -15.55 18.08
CA VAL A 14 32.42 -15.88 18.72
C VAL A 14 33.08 -14.62 19.29
N PHE A 15 33.76 -14.79 20.41
CA PHE A 15 34.62 -13.77 21.00
C PHE A 15 36.03 -14.36 21.18
N GLU A 16 37.04 -13.70 20.65
CA GLU A 16 38.42 -14.19 20.59
C GLU A 16 38.52 -15.66 20.09
N GLY A 17 37.72 -15.97 19.06
CA GLY A 17 37.68 -17.28 18.42
C GLY A 17 36.90 -18.36 19.16
N THR A 18 36.33 -18.05 20.35
CA THR A 18 35.54 -19.00 21.13
C THR A 18 34.06 -18.72 21.03
N PRO A 19 33.18 -19.73 20.78
CA PRO A 19 31.74 -19.53 20.82
C PRO A 19 31.29 -18.98 22.18
N ILE A 20 30.44 -17.96 22.16
CA ILE A 20 29.93 -17.35 23.41
C ILE A 20 28.69 -18.05 23.95
N TYR A 21 28.09 -18.97 23.19
CA TYR A 21 26.95 -19.82 23.54
C TYR A 21 26.90 -21.07 22.65
N ASP A 22 26.15 -22.10 23.06
CA ASP A 22 26.04 -23.39 22.34
C ASP A 22 25.00 -23.38 21.23
N ALA A 23 24.01 -22.46 21.28
CA ALA A 23 22.93 -22.37 20.29
C ALA A 23 23.46 -22.14 18.85
N ARG A 24 22.77 -22.71 17.89
CA ARG A 24 23.06 -22.53 16.46
C ARG A 24 21.77 -22.07 15.73
N PHE A 25 21.93 -21.13 14.86
CA PHE A 25 20.83 -20.46 14.15
C PHE A 25 20.99 -20.62 12.64
N LYS A 26 19.90 -20.42 11.90
CA LYS A 26 19.94 -20.34 10.42
C LYS A 26 20.58 -19.06 9.94
N ASN A 27 20.28 -17.95 10.62
CA ASN A 27 20.88 -16.66 10.36
C ASN A 27 21.19 -15.97 11.69
N VAL A 28 22.28 -15.25 11.74
CA VAL A 28 22.66 -14.37 12.84
C VAL A 28 23.06 -13.02 12.30
N ARG A 29 22.68 -11.93 12.99
CA ARG A 29 23.17 -10.58 12.76
C ARG A 29 24.16 -10.20 13.85
N GLU A 30 24.92 -9.14 13.62
CA GLU A 30 25.87 -8.64 14.60
C GLU A 30 25.19 -8.17 15.88
N PHE A 31 25.90 -8.25 17.00
CA PHE A 31 25.45 -7.63 18.23
C PHE A 31 25.59 -6.11 18.15
N HIS A 32 24.55 -5.41 18.61
CA HIS A 32 24.56 -3.97 18.76
C HIS A 32 24.29 -3.56 20.21
N PHE A 33 24.50 -2.29 20.51
CA PHE A 33 24.01 -1.73 21.77
C PHE A 33 22.47 -1.90 21.86
N PRO A 34 21.90 -2.41 22.97
CA PRO A 34 22.55 -2.63 24.29
C PRO A 34 23.14 -4.04 24.51
N GLY A 35 23.43 -4.81 23.50
CA GLY A 35 23.97 -6.17 23.61
C GLY A 35 23.00 -7.23 23.14
N LEU A 36 22.22 -6.88 22.11
CA LEU A 36 21.22 -7.74 21.49
C LEU A 36 21.59 -8.02 20.03
N ALA A 37 21.24 -9.20 19.55
CA ALA A 37 21.40 -9.59 18.15
C ALA A 37 20.13 -10.23 17.61
N ALA A 38 19.79 -9.92 16.38
CA ALA A 38 18.72 -10.57 15.64
C ALA A 38 19.19 -11.93 15.10
N VAL A 39 18.38 -12.97 15.28
CA VAL A 39 18.61 -14.32 14.79
C VAL A 39 17.35 -14.92 14.18
N SER A 40 17.52 -16.01 13.41
CA SER A 40 16.40 -16.83 12.96
C SER A 40 16.72 -18.32 13.00
N ASP A 41 15.72 -19.14 13.31
CA ASP A 41 15.76 -20.59 13.28
C ASP A 41 14.52 -21.18 12.58
N ASP A 42 14.21 -22.46 12.79
CA ASP A 42 13.02 -23.10 12.22
C ASP A 42 11.68 -22.56 12.75
N THR A 43 11.71 -21.87 13.88
CA THR A 43 10.51 -21.31 14.53
C THR A 43 10.21 -19.88 14.09
N GLY A 44 11.19 -19.17 13.52
CA GLY A 44 11.05 -17.79 13.04
C GLY A 44 12.24 -16.91 13.43
N ALA A 45 12.06 -15.59 13.31
CA ALA A 45 13.05 -14.58 13.66
C ALA A 45 12.75 -13.96 15.03
N TYR A 46 13.79 -13.66 15.80
CA TYR A 46 13.71 -13.07 17.15
C TYR A 46 15.05 -12.48 17.58
N HIS A 47 15.12 -11.90 18.78
CA HIS A 47 16.35 -11.35 19.33
C HIS A 47 16.90 -12.22 20.48
N ILE A 48 18.21 -12.22 20.60
CA ILE A 48 18.95 -12.93 21.68
C ILE A 48 19.87 -11.97 22.43
N ASP A 49 20.17 -12.35 23.68
CA ASP A 49 21.22 -11.74 24.50
C ASP A 49 22.60 -12.39 24.23
N PHE A 50 23.65 -11.92 24.94
CA PHE A 50 25.01 -12.47 24.85
C PHE A 50 25.13 -13.94 25.27
N PHE A 51 24.14 -14.48 25.96
CA PHE A 51 24.10 -15.87 26.35
C PHE A 51 23.36 -16.76 25.36
N GLY A 52 22.92 -16.20 24.22
CA GLY A 52 22.14 -16.92 23.23
C GLY A 52 20.69 -17.18 23.65
N ARG A 53 20.20 -16.50 24.68
CA ARG A 53 18.85 -16.69 25.21
C ARG A 53 17.88 -15.74 24.49
N PRO A 54 16.71 -16.27 24.07
CA PRO A 54 15.65 -15.41 23.50
C PRO A 54 15.25 -14.30 24.47
N LEU A 55 15.10 -13.10 23.94
CA LEU A 55 14.68 -11.93 24.70
C LEU A 55 13.19 -12.00 25.08
N TYR A 56 12.39 -12.62 24.23
CA TYR A 56 10.94 -12.82 24.37
C TYR A 56 10.52 -14.15 23.72
N ALA A 57 9.28 -14.58 23.94
CA ALA A 57 8.78 -15.88 23.47
C ALA A 57 8.29 -15.85 22.01
N GLU A 58 7.87 -14.69 21.53
CA GLU A 58 7.28 -14.50 20.20
C GLU A 58 8.28 -14.81 19.10
N ARG A 59 7.75 -15.23 17.95
CA ARG A 59 8.49 -15.49 16.71
C ARG A 59 7.83 -14.76 15.55
N TYR A 60 8.65 -14.15 14.72
CA TYR A 60 8.23 -13.28 13.63
C TYR A 60 8.74 -13.80 12.29
N GLU A 61 8.20 -13.30 11.18
CA GLU A 61 8.74 -13.58 9.84
C GLU A 61 10.13 -12.95 9.68
N GLU A 62 10.27 -11.71 10.14
CA GLU A 62 11.52 -10.95 10.13
C GLU A 62 11.58 -10.02 11.34
N VAL A 63 12.78 -9.67 11.77
CA VAL A 63 13.01 -8.65 12.79
C VAL A 63 14.12 -7.71 12.36
N GLY A 64 14.01 -6.43 12.71
CA GLY A 64 15.08 -5.44 12.61
C GLY A 64 16.05 -5.54 13.79
N ASP A 65 17.10 -4.75 13.74
CA ASP A 65 17.97 -4.59 14.89
C ASP A 65 17.39 -3.58 15.88
N PHE A 66 17.80 -3.63 17.16
CA PHE A 66 17.37 -2.66 18.14
C PHE A 66 18.12 -1.35 17.97
N PHE A 67 17.36 -0.27 17.75
CA PHE A 67 17.84 1.10 17.76
C PHE A 67 16.96 1.94 18.67
N ASP A 68 17.55 2.79 19.49
CA ASP A 68 16.82 3.61 20.46
C ASP A 68 15.84 2.80 21.33
N SER A 69 16.26 1.59 21.76
CA SER A 69 15.48 0.63 22.57
C SER A 69 14.23 0.07 21.88
N THR A 70 14.12 0.17 20.58
CA THR A 70 13.00 -0.36 19.79
C THR A 70 13.50 -1.13 18.57
N ALA A 71 12.76 -2.14 18.17
CA ALA A 71 13.00 -2.88 16.92
C ALA A 71 11.69 -3.08 16.16
N TRP A 72 11.74 -3.02 14.85
CA TRP A 72 10.60 -3.43 14.05
C TRP A 72 10.57 -4.95 13.92
N VAL A 73 9.37 -5.48 13.84
CA VAL A 73 9.10 -6.90 13.55
C VAL A 73 8.06 -7.00 12.46
N LYS A 74 8.10 -8.10 11.72
CA LYS A 74 7.19 -8.38 10.61
C LYS A 74 6.39 -9.64 10.86
N THR A 75 5.09 -9.53 10.62
CA THR A 75 4.14 -10.65 10.60
C THR A 75 3.41 -10.67 9.26
N ALA A 76 2.55 -11.66 9.05
CA ALA A 76 1.65 -11.70 7.90
C ALA A 76 0.76 -10.44 7.77
N ASP A 77 0.42 -9.79 8.88
CA ASP A 77 -0.38 -8.56 8.90
C ASP A 77 0.42 -7.30 8.51
N GLY A 78 1.75 -7.31 8.59
CA GLY A 78 2.65 -6.20 8.31
C GLY A 78 3.69 -5.97 9.40
N TYR A 79 4.15 -4.74 9.52
CA TYR A 79 5.22 -4.35 10.44
C TYR A 79 4.66 -3.62 11.65
N PHE A 80 5.28 -3.83 12.82
CA PHE A 80 5.08 -3.00 14.00
C PHE A 80 6.38 -2.95 14.80
N TYR A 81 6.45 -2.11 15.82
CA TYR A 81 7.63 -2.00 16.67
C TYR A 81 7.38 -2.63 18.03
N ILE A 82 8.46 -3.18 18.59
CA ILE A 82 8.52 -3.74 19.93
C ILE A 82 9.60 -3.05 20.74
N ASP A 83 9.44 -3.03 22.06
CA ASP A 83 10.45 -2.66 23.03
C ASP A 83 11.38 -3.85 23.37
N GLU A 84 12.37 -3.64 24.22
CA GLU A 84 13.32 -4.67 24.67
C GLU A 84 12.67 -5.81 25.46
N ASN A 85 11.43 -5.68 25.92
CA ASN A 85 10.66 -6.72 26.58
C ASN A 85 9.78 -7.53 25.62
N GLY A 86 9.80 -7.19 24.33
CA GLY A 86 8.90 -7.76 23.31
C GLY A 86 7.51 -7.14 23.30
N GLY A 87 7.26 -6.10 24.11
CA GLY A 87 5.99 -5.37 24.13
C GLY A 87 5.84 -4.44 22.91
N ARG A 88 4.63 -4.37 22.34
CA ARG A 88 4.35 -3.42 21.23
C ARG A 88 4.34 -1.99 21.77
N ILE A 89 5.00 -1.06 21.05
CA ILE A 89 5.01 0.36 21.43
C ILE A 89 3.68 1.07 21.13
N ASN A 90 2.89 0.55 20.16
CA ASN A 90 1.53 0.99 19.86
C ASN A 90 0.72 -0.14 19.22
N SER A 91 -0.56 0.11 18.91
CA SER A 91 -1.47 -0.87 18.29
C SER A 91 -1.39 -0.90 16.76
N GLU A 92 -0.65 0.02 16.16
CA GLU A 92 -0.63 0.22 14.71
C GLU A 92 0.13 -0.90 13.98
N ILE A 93 -0.31 -1.17 12.74
CA ILE A 93 0.36 -2.07 11.81
C ILE A 93 0.69 -1.27 10.54
N TYR A 94 1.95 -1.31 10.15
CA TYR A 94 2.48 -0.55 9.05
C TYR A 94 2.78 -1.42 7.84
N THR A 95 2.73 -0.86 6.66
CA THR A 95 3.10 -1.54 5.40
C THR A 95 4.59 -1.53 5.16
N ARG A 96 5.27 -0.53 5.69
CA ARG A 96 6.72 -0.32 5.64
C ARG A 96 7.14 0.51 6.83
N VAL A 97 8.35 0.27 7.31
CA VAL A 97 8.97 0.97 8.43
C VAL A 97 10.45 1.21 8.16
N THR A 98 11.06 2.12 8.88
CA THR A 98 12.53 2.26 8.97
C THR A 98 13.00 1.93 10.37
N ASP A 99 14.30 1.70 10.56
CA ASP A 99 14.87 1.68 11.89
C ASP A 99 14.68 3.06 12.56
N PHE A 100 14.64 3.07 13.90
CA PHE A 100 14.70 4.31 14.64
C PHE A 100 16.08 4.94 14.51
N SER A 101 16.11 6.25 14.36
CA SER A 101 17.32 7.06 14.39
C SER A 101 17.00 8.36 15.12
N ASN A 102 17.77 8.67 16.15
CA ASN A 102 17.50 9.83 17.02
C ASN A 102 16.06 9.84 17.57
N LYS A 103 15.57 8.66 17.97
CA LYS A 103 14.22 8.40 18.50
C LYS A 103 13.07 8.68 17.54
N ILE A 104 13.33 8.74 16.25
CA ILE A 104 12.33 8.97 15.20
C ILE A 104 12.44 7.88 14.15
N ALA A 105 11.30 7.32 13.72
CA ALA A 105 11.22 6.41 12.58
C ALA A 105 10.18 6.87 11.57
N ALA A 106 10.44 6.61 10.31
CA ALA A 106 9.46 6.79 9.24
C ALA A 106 8.59 5.54 9.14
N VAL A 107 7.28 5.73 9.11
CA VAL A 107 6.27 4.67 9.02
C VAL A 107 5.32 4.93 7.86
N TYR A 108 4.84 3.84 7.26
CA TYR A 108 3.94 3.86 6.13
C TYR A 108 2.70 3.04 6.49
N HIS A 109 1.58 3.71 6.61
CA HIS A 109 0.30 3.09 6.90
C HIS A 109 -0.49 2.89 5.61
N SER A 110 -1.20 1.76 5.49
CA SER A 110 -1.94 1.40 4.27
C SER A 110 -3.00 2.44 3.86
N PHE A 111 -3.50 3.19 4.82
CA PHE A 111 -4.63 4.10 4.66
C PHE A 111 -4.25 5.57 4.71
N CYS A 112 -3.35 5.92 5.63
CA CYS A 112 -3.09 7.31 5.94
C CYS A 112 -1.90 7.88 5.16
N GLY A 113 -1.09 7.03 4.54
CA GLY A 113 0.16 7.43 3.92
C GLY A 113 1.36 7.23 4.82
N ALA A 114 2.35 8.12 4.74
CA ALA A 114 3.59 8.05 5.49
C ALA A 114 3.69 9.21 6.48
N THR A 115 4.26 8.92 7.65
CA THR A 115 4.53 9.93 8.69
C THR A 115 5.76 9.51 9.49
N HIS A 116 6.12 10.28 10.51
CA HIS A 116 7.16 9.93 11.47
C HIS A 116 6.54 9.69 12.84
N ILE A 117 7.09 8.71 13.56
CA ILE A 117 6.70 8.39 14.93
C ILE A 117 7.89 8.46 15.86
N THR A 118 7.61 8.66 17.15
CA THR A 118 8.58 8.60 18.25
C THR A 118 8.73 7.16 18.78
N THR A 119 9.74 6.90 19.61
CA THR A 119 9.92 5.62 20.31
C THR A 119 8.78 5.30 21.30
N ALA A 120 7.94 6.28 21.66
CA ALA A 120 6.70 6.05 22.40
C ALA A 120 5.56 5.56 21.51
N GLY A 121 5.76 5.43 20.19
CA GLY A 121 4.74 5.04 19.24
C GLY A 121 3.76 6.16 18.86
N GLU A 122 4.03 7.39 19.25
CA GLU A 122 3.22 8.58 18.98
C GLU A 122 3.67 9.24 17.67
N MET A 123 2.71 9.82 16.94
CA MET A 123 3.04 10.64 15.76
C MET A 123 3.88 11.86 16.19
N LEU A 124 4.96 12.12 15.44
CA LEU A 124 5.82 13.28 15.71
C LEU A 124 5.11 14.62 15.39
N TYR A 125 4.18 14.60 14.41
CA TYR A 125 3.33 15.70 13.98
C TYR A 125 2.03 15.11 13.39
N ASN A 126 1.00 15.90 13.11
CA ASN A 126 -0.33 15.41 12.74
C ASN A 126 -0.52 15.14 11.23
N ASP A 127 0.48 15.44 10.40
CA ASP A 127 0.35 15.33 8.95
C ASP A 127 0.77 13.96 8.42
N TRP A 128 0.13 13.57 7.32
CA TRP A 128 0.45 12.39 6.55
C TRP A 128 0.83 12.80 5.13
N TYR A 129 1.86 12.14 4.58
CA TYR A 129 2.44 12.43 3.28
C TYR A 129 2.39 11.21 2.38
N TYR A 130 2.62 11.38 1.08
CA TYR A 130 2.75 10.23 0.15
C TYR A 130 4.04 9.46 0.35
N ASP A 131 5.10 10.14 0.74
CA ASP A 131 6.38 9.52 1.08
C ASP A 131 7.12 10.44 2.07
N VAL A 132 7.92 9.85 2.93
CA VAL A 132 8.76 10.55 3.89
C VAL A 132 10.15 9.92 3.91
N ARG A 133 11.18 10.73 4.16
CA ARG A 133 12.54 10.25 4.38
C ARG A 133 12.89 10.43 5.85
N PRO A 134 13.77 9.57 6.41
CA PRO A 134 14.25 9.76 7.77
C PRO A 134 14.71 11.19 8.01
N PHE A 135 14.57 11.65 9.25
CA PHE A 135 15.10 12.94 9.65
C PHE A 135 16.64 12.94 9.61
N ASP A 136 17.19 14.01 9.05
CA ASP A 136 18.61 14.29 9.03
C ASP A 136 18.81 15.76 9.41
N GLU A 137 19.69 16.03 10.37
CA GLU A 137 19.95 17.39 10.91
C GLU A 137 18.68 18.20 11.23
N GLY A 138 17.65 17.53 11.80
CA GLY A 138 16.38 18.16 12.21
C GLY A 138 15.41 18.48 11.07
N LYS A 139 15.67 17.97 9.86
CA LYS A 139 14.81 18.12 8.69
C LYS A 139 14.49 16.76 8.08
N ALA A 140 13.30 16.60 7.56
CA ALA A 140 12.91 15.44 6.76
C ALA A 140 12.38 15.87 5.40
N LEU A 141 12.73 15.15 4.38
CA LEU A 141 12.17 15.32 3.04
C LEU A 141 10.86 14.53 2.98
N VAL A 142 9.78 15.21 2.64
CA VAL A 142 8.44 14.63 2.52
C VAL A 142 7.81 15.00 1.19
N ARG A 143 6.81 14.24 0.78
CA ARG A 143 6.12 14.44 -0.50
C ARG A 143 4.60 14.51 -0.31
N ASP A 144 4.02 15.56 -0.84
CA ASP A 144 2.58 15.74 -1.00
C ASP A 144 2.18 15.94 -2.48
N ASP A 145 0.99 16.48 -2.73
CA ASP A 145 0.50 16.77 -4.08
C ASP A 145 1.34 17.82 -4.83
N ASP A 146 1.95 18.76 -4.11
CA ASP A 146 2.82 19.80 -4.67
C ASP A 146 4.25 19.31 -4.96
N GLY A 147 4.57 18.06 -4.57
CA GLY A 147 5.87 17.44 -4.77
C GLY A 147 6.69 17.30 -3.48
N TRP A 148 8.02 17.26 -3.64
CA TRP A 148 8.94 17.09 -2.53
C TRP A 148 9.31 18.41 -1.88
N PHE A 149 9.30 18.45 -0.53
CA PHE A 149 9.75 19.60 0.26
C PHE A 149 10.29 19.13 1.61
N PHE A 150 11.02 20.00 2.29
CA PHE A 150 11.50 19.74 3.64
C PHE A 150 10.50 20.20 4.69
N ILE A 151 10.44 19.44 5.78
CA ILE A 151 9.74 19.81 7.02
C ILE A 151 10.74 19.82 8.19
N ASN A 152 10.41 20.57 9.23
CA ASN A 152 11.09 20.48 10.52
C ASN A 152 10.42 19.40 11.40
N MET A 153 10.94 19.19 12.61
CA MET A 153 10.41 18.20 13.56
C MET A 153 8.97 18.49 14.03
N GLY A 154 8.49 19.70 13.90
CA GLY A 154 7.09 20.09 14.16
C GLY A 154 6.14 19.85 12.99
N GLY A 155 6.65 19.32 11.86
CA GLY A 155 5.85 19.12 10.64
C GLY A 155 5.71 20.40 9.78
N GLU A 156 6.31 21.53 10.20
CA GLU A 156 6.19 22.79 9.47
C GLU A 156 7.02 22.75 8.18
N ARG A 157 6.40 23.18 7.07
CA ARG A 157 7.05 23.24 5.76
C ARG A 157 8.19 24.25 5.77
N LEU A 158 9.35 23.79 5.39
CA LEU A 158 10.53 24.62 5.11
C LEU A 158 10.56 24.96 3.62
N GLU A 159 11.57 25.73 3.18
CA GLU A 159 11.72 26.09 1.75
C GLU A 159 11.64 24.85 0.84
N SER A 160 10.94 24.99 -0.31
CA SER A 160 10.80 23.90 -1.28
C SER A 160 12.17 23.40 -1.72
N ALA A 161 12.39 22.11 -1.59
CA ALA A 161 13.54 21.45 -2.21
C ALA A 161 13.43 21.68 -3.72
N LYS A 162 14.35 22.45 -4.31
CA LYS A 162 14.54 22.42 -5.74
C LYS A 162 14.94 20.99 -6.06
N ALA A 163 14.09 20.27 -6.79
CA ALA A 163 14.38 18.91 -7.22
C ALA A 163 15.76 18.90 -7.87
N ARG A 164 16.77 18.37 -7.19
CA ARG A 164 17.93 17.86 -7.87
C ARG A 164 17.42 16.68 -8.68
N GLY A 165 17.66 16.71 -9.97
CA GLY A 165 17.23 15.67 -10.91
C GLY A 165 17.95 14.34 -10.73
N ASP A 166 17.92 13.82 -9.51
CA ASP A 166 18.40 12.47 -9.23
C ASP A 166 17.21 11.54 -9.38
N SER A 167 17.20 10.85 -10.51
CA SER A 167 16.34 9.71 -10.77
C SER A 167 16.41 8.75 -9.57
N ILE A 168 15.33 8.70 -8.80
CA ILE A 168 15.13 7.65 -7.79
C ILE A 168 15.17 6.32 -8.55
N PRO A 169 15.98 5.34 -8.13
CA PRO A 169 16.07 4.07 -8.82
C PRO A 169 14.68 3.45 -8.94
N TYR A 170 14.26 3.19 -10.15
CA TYR A 170 13.05 2.43 -10.47
C TYR A 170 13.14 1.07 -9.76
N GLY A 171 12.26 0.80 -8.80
CA GLY A 171 12.15 -0.54 -8.24
C GLY A 171 11.67 -0.66 -6.80
N THR A 172 11.74 0.41 -5.97
CA THR A 172 11.44 0.29 -4.53
C THR A 172 10.49 1.34 -3.98
N VAL A 173 9.99 2.26 -4.77
CA VAL A 173 9.00 3.23 -4.31
C VAL A 173 7.61 2.62 -4.47
N ARG A 174 7.16 1.87 -3.47
CA ARG A 174 5.73 1.77 -3.22
C ARG A 174 5.31 3.15 -2.72
N ILE A 175 4.60 3.86 -3.56
CA ILE A 175 3.99 5.14 -3.21
C ILE A 175 3.10 4.88 -2.01
N ALA A 176 3.29 5.67 -0.95
CA ALA A 176 2.41 5.61 0.20
C ALA A 176 0.96 5.76 -0.27
N PRO A 177 0.04 4.96 0.27
CA PRO A 177 -1.35 5.10 -0.08
C PRO A 177 -1.77 6.55 0.21
N ARG A 178 -2.36 7.19 -0.78
CA ARG A 178 -3.00 8.47 -0.56
C ARG A 178 -4.03 8.29 0.54
N LYS A 179 -4.15 9.28 1.41
CA LYS A 179 -5.28 9.37 2.32
C LYS A 179 -6.53 9.13 1.47
N ASN A 180 -7.25 8.04 1.72
CA ASN A 180 -8.42 7.72 0.91
C ASN A 180 -9.49 8.75 1.18
N LYS A 181 -9.54 9.78 0.32
CA LYS A 181 -10.46 10.91 0.43
C LYS A 181 -11.89 10.58 -0.06
N ILE A 182 -12.15 9.35 -0.52
CA ILE A 182 -13.47 9.01 -1.08
C ILE A 182 -14.61 9.31 -0.09
N ALA A 183 -14.46 8.95 1.19
CA ALA A 183 -15.47 9.25 2.21
C ALA A 183 -15.65 10.77 2.42
N GLU A 184 -14.53 11.51 2.47
CA GLU A 184 -14.53 12.96 2.62
C GLU A 184 -15.14 13.65 1.39
N LEU A 185 -14.73 13.22 0.19
CA LEU A 185 -15.27 13.74 -1.07
C LEU A 185 -16.77 13.50 -1.19
N LEU A 186 -17.27 12.32 -0.78
CA LEU A 186 -18.71 12.04 -0.78
C LEU A 186 -19.45 12.91 0.24
N SER A 187 -18.92 13.11 1.44
CA SER A 187 -19.58 13.89 2.49
C SER A 187 -19.70 15.38 2.15
N GLY A 188 -18.78 15.91 1.34
CA GLY A 188 -18.76 17.30 0.91
C GLY A 188 -19.59 17.62 -0.33
N GLN A 189 -20.21 16.60 -0.97
CA GLN A 189 -20.89 16.76 -2.26
C GLN A 189 -22.41 16.62 -2.18
N MET A 190 -23.11 17.39 -3.02
CA MET A 190 -24.55 17.20 -3.25
C MET A 190 -24.76 16.31 -4.47
N TYR A 191 -25.37 15.15 -4.28
CA TYR A 191 -25.70 14.19 -5.33
C TYR A 191 -27.03 13.49 -5.07
N ASP A 192 -27.68 13.00 -6.10
CA ASP A 192 -28.87 12.15 -6.01
C ASP A 192 -28.47 10.67 -5.92
N ALA A 193 -27.38 10.33 -6.59
CA ALA A 193 -26.78 9.00 -6.54
C ALA A 193 -25.28 9.05 -6.85
N ALA A 194 -24.53 8.07 -6.34
CA ALA A 194 -23.08 7.98 -6.53
C ALA A 194 -22.64 6.55 -6.87
N VAL A 195 -21.59 6.43 -7.68
CA VAL A 195 -20.86 5.18 -7.89
C VAL A 195 -19.43 5.38 -7.41
N ILE A 196 -18.98 4.52 -6.49
CA ILE A 196 -17.59 4.43 -6.07
C ILE A 196 -16.94 3.33 -6.91
N LEU A 197 -15.97 3.67 -7.74
CA LEU A 197 -15.13 2.70 -8.46
C LEU A 197 -13.75 2.63 -7.80
N VAL A 198 -13.40 1.48 -7.22
CA VAL A 198 -12.12 1.29 -6.53
C VAL A 198 -11.40 0.03 -6.99
N ARG A 199 -10.07 0.05 -6.86
CA ARG A 199 -9.23 -1.14 -6.91
C ARG A 199 -9.49 -2.01 -5.68
N HIS A 200 -9.41 -3.34 -5.83
CA HIS A 200 -9.50 -4.28 -4.71
C HIS A 200 -8.48 -4.00 -3.60
N ALA A 201 -8.74 -4.51 -2.39
CA ALA A 201 -7.86 -4.42 -1.23
C ALA A 201 -6.53 -5.16 -1.45
N GLU A 202 -5.59 -4.97 -0.54
CA GLU A 202 -4.32 -5.66 -0.59
C GLU A 202 -4.50 -7.17 -0.70
N ARG A 203 -3.77 -7.73 -1.65
CA ARG A 203 -3.76 -9.17 -1.94
C ARG A 203 -2.39 -9.78 -1.74
N GLU A 204 -2.35 -11.10 -1.64
CA GLU A 204 -1.11 -11.85 -1.68
C GLU A 204 -0.24 -11.45 -2.88
N PRO A 205 1.07 -11.32 -2.70
CA PRO A 205 1.98 -11.08 -3.81
C PRO A 205 1.94 -12.25 -4.79
N PHE A 206 2.10 -11.98 -6.08
CA PHE A 206 2.38 -13.01 -7.06
C PHE A 206 3.75 -12.78 -7.70
N PHE A 207 4.44 -13.87 -7.97
CA PHE A 207 5.73 -13.86 -8.60
C PHE A 207 5.60 -13.87 -10.13
N ARG A 208 6.66 -13.49 -10.81
CA ARG A 208 6.69 -13.46 -12.27
C ARG A 208 6.36 -14.84 -12.83
N GLY A 209 5.35 -14.92 -13.71
CA GLY A 209 4.89 -16.17 -14.33
C GLY A 209 3.77 -16.90 -13.59
N GLU A 210 3.36 -16.46 -12.40
CA GLU A 210 2.19 -17.00 -11.73
C GLU A 210 0.90 -16.36 -12.25
N PRO A 211 -0.15 -17.16 -12.49
CA PRO A 211 -1.47 -16.61 -12.79
C PRO A 211 -2.02 -15.90 -11.56
N GLY A 212 -2.35 -14.60 -11.69
CA GLY A 212 -2.90 -13.80 -10.58
C GLY A 212 -4.33 -14.16 -10.17
N VAL A 213 -4.96 -15.14 -10.81
CA VAL A 213 -6.39 -15.47 -10.66
C VAL A 213 -6.73 -15.98 -9.26
N GLY A 214 -5.89 -16.81 -8.64
CA GLY A 214 -6.15 -17.44 -7.34
C GLY A 214 -5.70 -16.61 -6.12
N LYS A 215 -5.11 -15.44 -6.30
CA LYS A 215 -4.58 -14.66 -5.17
C LYS A 215 -5.71 -14.01 -4.37
N LEU A 216 -5.69 -14.27 -3.07
CA LEU A 216 -6.69 -13.80 -2.11
C LEU A 216 -6.31 -12.45 -1.51
N VAL A 217 -7.25 -11.80 -0.85
CA VAL A 217 -6.99 -10.63 -0.02
C VAL A 217 -6.18 -11.07 1.20
N THR A 218 -5.16 -10.29 1.59
CA THR A 218 -4.41 -10.55 2.81
C THR A 218 -5.26 -10.25 4.04
N VAL A 219 -4.88 -10.79 5.20
CA VAL A 219 -5.55 -10.47 6.49
C VAL A 219 -5.55 -8.95 6.73
N ARG A 220 -4.46 -8.26 6.39
CA ARG A 220 -4.39 -6.80 6.45
C ARG A 220 -5.34 -6.15 5.45
N GLY A 221 -5.39 -6.64 4.22
CA GLY A 221 -6.34 -6.19 3.21
C GLY A 221 -7.79 -6.32 3.66
N GLU A 222 -8.14 -7.41 4.34
CA GLU A 222 -9.48 -7.58 4.91
C GLU A 222 -9.81 -6.55 5.99
N LYS A 223 -8.89 -6.35 6.94
CA LYS A 223 -9.06 -5.34 8.01
C LYS A 223 -9.21 -3.93 7.44
N THR A 224 -8.37 -3.58 6.47
CA THR A 224 -8.41 -2.24 5.84
C THR A 224 -9.65 -2.04 4.98
N ALA A 225 -10.14 -3.07 4.28
CA ALA A 225 -11.38 -3.01 3.53
C ALA A 225 -12.61 -2.81 4.46
N ALA A 226 -12.68 -3.55 5.57
CA ALA A 226 -13.74 -3.38 6.56
C ALA A 226 -13.70 -1.99 7.21
N ALA A 227 -12.50 -1.51 7.58
CA ALA A 227 -12.33 -0.16 8.13
C ALA A 227 -12.74 0.92 7.11
N PHE A 228 -12.39 0.74 5.84
CA PHE A 228 -12.84 1.66 4.79
C PHE A 228 -14.36 1.67 4.66
N GLY A 229 -15.00 0.50 4.66
CA GLY A 229 -16.47 0.39 4.64
C GLY A 229 -17.14 1.14 5.80
N SER A 230 -16.53 1.13 6.99
CA SER A 230 -17.11 1.76 8.19
C SER A 230 -17.16 3.30 8.13
N ILE A 231 -16.35 3.93 7.29
CA ILE A 231 -16.30 5.39 7.11
C ILE A 231 -17.08 5.88 5.89
N LEU A 232 -17.56 4.96 5.04
CA LEU A 232 -18.40 5.29 3.88
C LEU A 232 -19.85 5.50 4.26
N PRO A 233 -20.62 6.29 3.48
CA PRO A 233 -22.07 6.24 3.55
C PRO A 233 -22.59 4.82 3.31
N LYS A 234 -23.83 4.55 3.76
CA LYS A 234 -24.46 3.26 3.53
C LYS A 234 -24.43 2.89 2.05
N ILE A 235 -23.82 1.75 1.72
CA ILE A 235 -23.80 1.20 0.37
C ILE A 235 -25.17 0.58 0.07
N SER A 236 -25.79 0.99 -1.04
CA SER A 236 -27.11 0.52 -1.50
C SER A 236 -27.02 -0.69 -2.41
N ALA A 237 -25.95 -0.78 -3.21
CA ALA A 237 -25.64 -1.89 -4.10
C ALA A 237 -24.14 -2.06 -4.23
N ALA A 238 -23.68 -3.29 -4.43
CA ALA A 238 -22.26 -3.60 -4.61
C ALA A 238 -22.05 -4.57 -5.76
N TYR A 239 -21.12 -4.25 -6.64
CA TYR A 239 -20.70 -5.02 -7.79
C TYR A 239 -19.18 -5.22 -7.75
N ALA A 240 -18.71 -6.37 -8.20
CA ALA A 240 -17.28 -6.62 -8.22
C ALA A 240 -16.87 -7.49 -9.41
N SER A 241 -15.64 -7.30 -9.88
CA SER A 241 -15.02 -8.30 -10.75
C SER A 241 -15.20 -9.70 -10.13
N PRO A 242 -15.48 -10.75 -10.94
CA PRO A 242 -15.66 -12.12 -10.44
C PRO A 242 -14.43 -12.70 -9.71
N MET A 243 -13.30 -12.03 -9.76
CA MET A 243 -12.08 -12.45 -9.07
C MET A 243 -12.28 -12.48 -7.55
N PRO A 244 -11.85 -13.56 -6.84
CA PRO A 244 -12.09 -13.73 -5.39
C PRO A 244 -11.68 -12.52 -4.55
N ARG A 245 -10.54 -11.88 -4.86
CA ARG A 245 -10.06 -10.69 -4.15
C ARG A 245 -10.98 -9.47 -4.32
N CYS A 246 -11.61 -9.30 -5.48
CA CYS A 246 -12.54 -8.18 -5.71
C CYS A 246 -13.87 -8.44 -5.01
N MET A 247 -14.41 -9.67 -5.11
CA MET A 247 -15.61 -10.10 -4.43
C MET A 247 -15.47 -9.93 -2.90
N ARG A 248 -14.36 -10.43 -2.35
CA ARG A 248 -14.10 -10.31 -0.91
C ARG A 248 -13.93 -8.87 -0.46
N THR A 249 -13.22 -8.04 -1.23
CA THR A 249 -13.07 -6.61 -0.94
C THR A 249 -14.44 -5.92 -0.90
N ALA A 250 -15.27 -6.15 -1.92
CA ALA A 250 -16.58 -5.52 -2.01
C ALA A 250 -17.52 -5.98 -0.88
N GLU A 251 -17.50 -7.27 -0.52
CA GLU A 251 -18.24 -7.81 0.62
C GLU A 251 -17.87 -7.11 1.93
N LEU A 252 -16.57 -6.97 2.20
CA LEU A 252 -16.07 -6.34 3.43
C LEU A 252 -16.41 -4.85 3.52
N ILE A 253 -16.35 -4.13 2.39
CA ILE A 253 -16.71 -2.71 2.33
C ILE A 253 -18.22 -2.51 2.45
N ALA A 254 -19.03 -3.29 1.73
CA ALA A 254 -20.48 -3.11 1.68
C ALA A 254 -21.21 -3.72 2.90
N GLY A 255 -20.61 -4.72 3.55
CA GLY A 255 -21.22 -5.49 4.64
C GLY A 255 -22.24 -6.54 4.16
N PHE A 256 -22.31 -6.79 2.85
CA PHE A 256 -23.16 -7.82 2.23
C PHE A 256 -22.48 -8.34 0.93
N MET A 257 -22.96 -9.50 0.45
CA MET A 257 -22.39 -10.15 -0.73
C MET A 257 -22.63 -9.31 -1.99
N PRO A 258 -21.59 -8.93 -2.74
CA PRO A 258 -21.74 -8.19 -4.00
C PRO A 258 -22.21 -9.08 -5.14
N GLU A 259 -22.77 -8.48 -6.18
CA GLU A 259 -22.99 -9.15 -7.47
C GLU A 259 -21.68 -9.23 -8.28
N ALA A 260 -21.42 -10.40 -8.86
CA ALA A 260 -20.29 -10.59 -9.76
C ALA A 260 -20.57 -9.91 -11.11
N ASP A 261 -19.64 -9.04 -11.53
CA ASP A 261 -19.79 -8.24 -12.75
C ASP A 261 -18.52 -8.33 -13.61
N SER A 262 -18.63 -9.02 -14.75
CA SER A 262 -17.50 -9.21 -15.66
C SER A 262 -17.01 -7.91 -16.30
N MET A 263 -17.85 -6.88 -16.44
CA MET A 263 -17.42 -5.57 -16.95
C MET A 263 -16.38 -4.89 -16.07
N LEU A 264 -16.32 -5.28 -14.79
CA LEU A 264 -15.30 -4.83 -13.81
C LEU A 264 -14.06 -5.74 -13.76
N GLY A 265 -13.99 -6.80 -14.58
CA GLY A 265 -12.94 -7.83 -14.55
C GLY A 265 -12.49 -8.31 -15.92
N GLU A 266 -12.46 -9.63 -16.10
CA GLU A 266 -12.09 -10.30 -17.37
C GLU A 266 -13.18 -11.32 -17.78
N PRO A 267 -13.76 -11.24 -19.00
CA PRO A 267 -13.61 -10.14 -19.97
C PRO A 267 -14.10 -8.82 -19.37
N SER A 268 -13.56 -7.68 -19.83
CA SER A 268 -13.87 -6.38 -19.24
C SER A 268 -14.42 -5.39 -20.24
N ALA A 269 -14.73 -4.20 -19.73
CA ALA A 269 -15.02 -3.07 -20.60
C ALA A 269 -13.85 -2.76 -21.57
N PHE A 270 -12.61 -3.07 -21.17
CA PHE A 270 -11.39 -2.77 -21.93
C PHE A 270 -10.83 -3.94 -22.71
N ILE A 271 -11.17 -5.21 -22.36
CA ILE A 271 -10.56 -6.42 -22.94
C ILE A 271 -11.61 -7.20 -23.74
N PHE A 272 -11.33 -7.45 -25.01
CA PHE A 272 -12.15 -8.30 -25.87
C PHE A 272 -11.53 -9.69 -26.09
N ASP A 273 -10.22 -9.85 -25.90
CA ASP A 273 -9.50 -11.11 -26.08
C ASP A 273 -8.59 -11.37 -24.86
N ASN A 274 -9.12 -12.14 -23.90
CA ASN A 274 -8.42 -12.44 -22.65
C ASN A 274 -7.11 -13.19 -22.87
N ALA A 275 -7.05 -14.10 -23.84
CA ALA A 275 -5.85 -14.91 -24.07
C ALA A 275 -4.68 -14.02 -24.50
N LYS A 276 -4.91 -13.11 -25.47
CA LYS A 276 -3.89 -12.16 -25.90
C LYS A 276 -3.50 -11.16 -24.81
N SER A 277 -4.48 -10.71 -24.02
CA SER A 277 -4.23 -9.80 -22.90
C SER A 277 -3.35 -10.48 -21.84
N GLN A 278 -3.67 -11.69 -21.43
CA GLN A 278 -2.90 -12.44 -20.44
C GLN A 278 -1.48 -12.74 -20.92
N GLU A 279 -1.30 -13.20 -22.15
CA GLU A 279 0.02 -13.41 -22.77
C GLU A 279 0.86 -12.11 -22.75
N PHE A 280 0.23 -10.99 -23.09
CA PHE A 280 0.90 -9.69 -23.06
C PHE A 280 1.39 -9.32 -21.66
N TYR A 281 0.54 -9.44 -20.61
CA TYR A 281 0.90 -9.08 -19.23
C TYR A 281 1.85 -10.05 -18.53
N GLN A 282 2.01 -11.27 -19.02
CA GLN A 282 3.07 -12.17 -18.54
C GLN A 282 4.46 -11.58 -18.75
N ASN A 283 4.65 -10.78 -19.81
CA ASN A 283 5.94 -10.24 -20.20
C ASN A 283 6.08 -8.72 -20.03
N ASN A 284 4.99 -8.02 -19.68
CA ASN A 284 4.95 -6.57 -19.60
C ASN A 284 4.43 -6.07 -18.25
N SER A 285 5.00 -4.98 -17.76
CA SER A 285 4.52 -4.29 -16.56
C SER A 285 3.15 -3.66 -16.84
N THR A 286 2.17 -3.95 -16.00
CA THR A 286 0.82 -3.36 -16.06
C THR A 286 0.87 -1.84 -16.06
N ALA A 287 1.63 -1.25 -15.12
CA ALA A 287 1.73 0.21 -15.01
C ALA A 287 2.33 0.85 -16.27
N LYS A 288 3.38 0.26 -16.84
CA LYS A 288 3.99 0.76 -18.08
C LYS A 288 3.04 0.63 -19.27
N ALA A 289 2.33 -0.48 -19.38
CA ALA A 289 1.37 -0.71 -20.44
C ALA A 289 0.20 0.28 -20.37
N VAL A 290 -0.38 0.48 -19.18
CA VAL A 290 -1.49 1.42 -18.98
C VAL A 290 -1.09 2.85 -19.27
N ARG A 291 0.11 3.30 -18.88
CA ARG A 291 0.63 4.62 -19.22
C ARG A 291 0.68 4.85 -20.74
N SER A 292 1.12 3.84 -21.48
CA SER A 292 1.13 3.90 -22.96
C SER A 292 -0.29 3.85 -23.54
N TYR A 293 -1.16 3.05 -22.94
CA TYR A 293 -2.55 2.90 -23.35
C TYR A 293 -3.36 4.19 -23.19
N ILE A 294 -3.22 4.90 -22.07
CA ILE A 294 -3.82 6.21 -21.83
C ILE A 294 -3.37 7.23 -22.88
N LYS A 295 -2.14 7.10 -23.37
CA LYS A 295 -1.59 7.95 -24.47
C LYS A 295 -2.00 7.46 -25.87
N GLY A 296 -2.92 6.50 -25.98
CA GLY A 296 -3.48 6.01 -27.24
C GLY A 296 -2.73 4.80 -27.86
N ALA A 297 -1.80 4.17 -27.12
CA ALA A 297 -1.15 2.95 -27.63
C ALA A 297 -2.16 1.80 -27.72
N LYS A 298 -2.06 0.98 -28.76
CA LYS A 298 -2.86 -0.24 -28.91
C LYS A 298 -2.22 -1.36 -28.09
N LEU A 299 -3.00 -1.99 -27.21
CA LEU A 299 -2.57 -3.16 -26.45
C LEU A 299 -3.18 -4.44 -27.02
N PRO A 300 -2.46 -5.56 -27.06
CA PRO A 300 -2.97 -6.83 -27.52
C PRO A 300 -4.23 -7.27 -26.75
N GLY A 301 -5.28 -7.64 -27.43
CA GLY A 301 -6.54 -8.08 -26.82
C GLY A 301 -7.41 -6.98 -26.19
N HIS A 302 -7.04 -5.70 -26.36
CA HIS A 302 -7.77 -4.56 -25.79
C HIS A 302 -8.50 -3.77 -26.84
N TYR A 303 -9.67 -3.26 -26.48
CA TYR A 303 -10.34 -2.22 -27.25
C TYR A 303 -9.46 -0.94 -27.31
N PRO A 304 -9.68 -0.02 -28.26
CA PRO A 304 -9.13 1.33 -28.12
C PRO A 304 -9.52 1.93 -26.76
N ILE A 305 -8.66 2.79 -26.19
CA ILE A 305 -8.88 3.34 -24.84
C ILE A 305 -10.20 4.10 -24.73
N GLU A 306 -10.57 4.85 -25.77
CA GLU A 306 -11.81 5.61 -25.86
C GLU A 306 -13.03 4.71 -25.80
N GLU A 307 -12.98 3.59 -26.53
CA GLU A 307 -14.07 2.61 -26.56
C GLU A 307 -14.18 1.92 -25.21
N GLY A 308 -13.07 1.45 -24.64
CA GLY A 308 -13.03 0.79 -23.34
C GLY A 308 -13.55 1.68 -22.22
N ALA A 309 -13.10 2.93 -22.17
CA ALA A 309 -13.56 3.91 -21.18
C ALA A 309 -15.03 4.28 -21.36
N GLY A 310 -15.51 4.44 -22.60
CA GLY A 310 -16.92 4.70 -22.91
C GLY A 310 -17.82 3.55 -22.49
N ARG A 311 -17.40 2.30 -22.73
CA ARG A 311 -18.11 1.08 -22.29
C ARG A 311 -18.22 1.03 -20.77
N LEU A 312 -17.11 1.26 -20.05
CA LEU A 312 -17.12 1.27 -18.58
C LEU A 312 -17.98 2.41 -18.05
N LEU A 313 -17.87 3.62 -18.60
CA LEU A 313 -18.69 4.76 -18.19
C LEU A 313 -20.19 4.47 -18.33
N SER A 314 -20.61 3.99 -19.49
CA SER A 314 -22.01 3.64 -19.77
C SER A 314 -22.51 2.58 -18.81
N HIS A 315 -21.65 1.57 -18.52
CA HIS A 315 -21.97 0.51 -17.59
C HIS A 315 -22.13 1.06 -16.15
N LEU A 316 -21.15 1.80 -15.64
CA LEU A 316 -21.23 2.41 -14.30
C LEU A 316 -22.45 3.31 -14.12
N LYS A 317 -22.82 4.09 -15.16
CA LYS A 317 -24.05 4.88 -15.16
C LYS A 317 -25.29 4.00 -15.04
N SER A 318 -25.34 2.85 -15.70
CA SER A 318 -26.47 1.91 -15.66
C SER A 318 -26.65 1.26 -14.27
N LEU A 319 -25.58 1.09 -13.52
CA LEU A 319 -25.57 0.55 -12.15
C LEU A 319 -26.01 1.58 -11.11
N CYS A 320 -25.91 2.87 -11.43
CA CYS A 320 -26.17 3.97 -10.51
C CYS A 320 -27.68 4.30 -10.46
N LYS A 321 -28.43 3.63 -9.61
CA LYS A 321 -29.88 3.85 -9.44
C LYS A 321 -30.15 4.91 -8.39
N GLU A 322 -30.07 4.54 -7.11
CA GLU A 322 -30.31 5.40 -5.94
C GLU A 322 -29.26 5.14 -4.88
N GLY A 323 -28.91 6.17 -4.10
CA GLY A 323 -27.93 6.07 -3.03
C GLY A 323 -26.51 5.88 -3.53
N VAL A 324 -25.72 5.06 -2.84
CA VAL A 324 -24.30 4.82 -3.14
C VAL A 324 -24.10 3.39 -3.63
N THR A 325 -23.61 3.24 -4.85
CA THR A 325 -23.21 1.96 -5.45
C THR A 325 -21.70 1.79 -5.34
N LEU A 326 -21.25 0.62 -4.89
CA LEU A 326 -19.83 0.25 -4.85
C LEU A 326 -19.49 -0.65 -6.04
N CYS A 327 -18.42 -0.33 -6.74
CA CYS A 327 -17.84 -1.14 -7.81
C CYS A 327 -16.37 -1.44 -7.50
N VAL A 328 -16.00 -2.72 -7.34
CA VAL A 328 -14.62 -3.13 -7.06
C VAL A 328 -14.00 -3.81 -8.27
N SER A 329 -12.88 -3.27 -8.71
CA SER A 329 -12.17 -3.67 -9.93
C SER A 329 -10.66 -3.84 -9.67
N HIS A 330 -9.86 -3.75 -10.71
CA HIS A 330 -8.41 -3.90 -10.72
C HIS A 330 -7.72 -2.57 -11.06
N ASP A 331 -6.45 -2.47 -10.71
CA ASP A 331 -5.62 -1.30 -11.03
C ASP A 331 -5.58 -0.98 -12.54
N LEU A 332 -5.45 -2.00 -13.39
CA LEU A 332 -5.47 -1.87 -14.84
C LEU A 332 -6.68 -1.05 -15.32
N PHE A 333 -7.89 -1.47 -14.91
CA PHE A 333 -9.12 -0.87 -15.41
C PHE A 333 -9.42 0.47 -14.75
N THR A 334 -9.21 0.55 -13.44
CA THR A 334 -9.41 1.78 -12.68
C THR A 334 -8.47 2.89 -13.15
N ALA A 335 -7.17 2.58 -13.32
CA ALA A 335 -6.19 3.54 -13.83
C ALA A 335 -6.45 3.95 -15.28
N SER A 336 -6.82 2.99 -16.16
CA SER A 336 -7.14 3.29 -17.56
C SER A 336 -8.34 4.22 -17.65
N PHE A 337 -9.40 3.98 -16.89
CA PHE A 337 -10.59 4.81 -16.86
C PHE A 337 -10.31 6.21 -16.33
N ILE A 338 -9.70 6.30 -15.17
CA ILE A 338 -9.34 7.58 -14.55
C ILE A 338 -8.41 8.36 -15.50
N GLY A 339 -7.35 7.74 -15.99
CA GLY A 339 -6.38 8.39 -16.86
C GLY A 339 -6.99 8.91 -18.14
N PHE A 340 -7.90 8.17 -18.77
CA PHE A 340 -8.60 8.61 -19.98
C PHE A 340 -9.52 9.81 -19.70
N VAL A 341 -10.34 9.74 -18.64
CA VAL A 341 -11.29 10.79 -18.31
C VAL A 341 -10.62 12.07 -17.83
N THR A 342 -9.57 11.96 -17.06
CA THR A 342 -8.91 13.11 -16.39
C THR A 342 -7.69 13.63 -17.13
N GLY A 343 -7.16 12.89 -18.10
CA GLY A 343 -5.88 13.16 -18.75
C GLY A 343 -4.65 12.85 -17.88
N TYR A 344 -4.84 12.20 -16.72
CA TYR A 344 -3.73 11.90 -15.81
C TYR A 344 -2.90 10.71 -16.29
N SER A 345 -1.58 10.86 -16.34
CA SER A 345 -0.68 9.88 -16.98
C SER A 345 -0.15 8.79 -16.05
N PHE A 346 -0.35 8.90 -14.75
CA PHE A 346 0.21 7.98 -13.73
C PHE A 346 1.74 7.81 -13.79
N GLU A 347 2.48 8.81 -14.27
CA GLU A 347 3.95 8.73 -14.35
C GLU A 347 4.61 8.82 -12.98
N ALA A 348 4.06 9.64 -12.08
CA ALA A 348 4.61 9.87 -10.76
C ALA A 348 4.10 8.90 -9.70
N ASP A 349 2.93 8.29 -9.92
CA ASP A 349 2.27 7.40 -8.95
C ASP A 349 1.44 6.31 -9.63
N TRP A 350 0.68 5.54 -8.85
CA TRP A 350 -0.21 4.49 -9.33
C TRP A 350 -1.48 4.46 -8.49
N VAL A 351 -2.54 3.83 -9.01
CA VAL A 351 -3.76 3.54 -8.24
C VAL A 351 -3.43 2.49 -7.18
N ASP A 352 -3.50 2.88 -5.92
CA ASP A 352 -3.21 1.99 -4.78
C ASP A 352 -4.39 1.06 -4.47
N PHE A 353 -4.22 0.15 -3.50
CA PHE A 353 -5.32 -0.67 -3.03
C PHE A 353 -6.43 0.19 -2.46
N MET A 354 -7.67 -0.08 -2.86
CA MET A 354 -8.88 0.67 -2.52
C MET A 354 -8.88 2.15 -2.94
N ASP A 355 -7.87 2.59 -3.71
CA ASP A 355 -7.91 3.88 -4.39
C ASP A 355 -8.77 3.79 -5.65
N GLY A 356 -9.36 4.92 -6.04
CA GLY A 356 -10.27 4.97 -7.18
C GLY A 356 -10.93 6.33 -7.35
N CYS A 357 -12.07 6.35 -8.01
CA CYS A 357 -12.83 7.58 -8.30
C CYS A 357 -14.29 7.44 -7.91
N ILE A 358 -14.99 8.56 -7.92
CA ILE A 358 -16.41 8.65 -7.64
C ILE A 358 -17.11 9.24 -8.84
N LEU A 359 -18.18 8.61 -9.31
CA LEU A 359 -19.12 9.21 -10.25
C LEU A 359 -20.31 9.73 -9.46
N LEU A 360 -20.64 10.99 -9.63
CA LEU A 360 -21.77 11.65 -8.98
C LEU A 360 -22.81 12.00 -10.00
N ARG A 361 -24.09 11.70 -9.72
CA ARG A 361 -25.24 12.14 -10.49
C ARG A 361 -26.03 13.19 -9.71
N LYS A 362 -26.32 14.32 -10.35
CA LYS A 362 -27.28 15.31 -9.85
C LYS A 362 -28.18 15.78 -10.99
N GLY A 363 -29.47 15.43 -10.96
CA GLY A 363 -30.34 15.54 -12.11
C GLY A 363 -29.82 14.74 -13.30
N ASP A 364 -29.67 15.39 -14.43
CA ASP A 364 -29.10 14.78 -15.64
C ASP A 364 -27.58 14.96 -15.77
N VAL A 365 -26.94 15.67 -14.82
CA VAL A 365 -25.50 15.96 -14.86
C VAL A 365 -24.73 14.87 -14.15
N TRP A 366 -23.71 14.36 -14.85
CA TRP A 366 -22.74 13.41 -14.32
C TRP A 366 -21.38 14.04 -14.16
N ARG A 367 -20.71 13.76 -13.03
CA ARG A 367 -19.37 14.24 -12.73
C ARG A 367 -18.53 13.10 -12.23
N LEU A 368 -17.26 13.06 -12.63
CA LEU A 368 -16.26 12.23 -12.02
C LEU A 368 -15.46 13.08 -11.03
N VAL A 369 -15.35 12.62 -9.80
CA VAL A 369 -14.50 13.23 -8.78
C VAL A 369 -13.33 12.30 -8.53
N TRP A 370 -12.15 12.83 -8.71
CA TRP A 370 -10.92 12.10 -8.44
C TRP A 370 -9.86 13.06 -7.90
N ARG A 371 -9.38 12.74 -6.70
CA ARG A 371 -8.49 13.63 -5.94
C ARG A 371 -9.16 14.99 -5.70
N GLU A 372 -8.53 16.07 -6.11
CA GLU A 372 -9.10 17.44 -6.01
C GLU A 372 -9.76 17.89 -7.32
N GLY A 373 -9.75 17.03 -8.33
CA GLY A 373 -10.34 17.32 -9.64
C GLY A 373 -11.78 16.86 -9.75
N GLU A 374 -12.58 17.66 -10.43
CA GLU A 374 -13.95 17.37 -10.82
C GLU A 374 -14.10 17.51 -12.33
N PHE A 375 -14.66 16.47 -12.98
CA PHE A 375 -14.73 16.37 -14.43
C PHE A 375 -16.16 16.10 -14.85
N ILE A 376 -16.74 16.98 -15.70
CA ILE A 376 -18.08 16.76 -16.26
C ILE A 376 -18.00 15.60 -17.25
N LEU A 377 -18.90 14.64 -17.09
CA LEU A 377 -18.99 13.48 -17.96
C LEU A 377 -20.08 13.66 -19.02
N PRO A 378 -19.87 13.16 -20.26
CA PRO A 378 -20.85 13.23 -21.34
C PRO A 378 -22.12 12.43 -21.03
#